data_67a9cbf22a34e9a0d012516dac521539
#
_entry.id   67a9cbf22a34e9a0d012516dac521539
#
_cell.length_a   1.000
_cell.length_b   1.000
_cell.length_c   1.000
_cell.angle_alpha   90.00
_cell.angle_beta   90.00
_cell.angle_gamma   90.00
#
_symmetry.space_group_name_H-M   'P 1'
#
loop_
_entity.id
_entity.type
_entity.pdbx_description
1 polymer ?
#
loop_
_entity_poly.entity_id
_entity_poly.type
_entity_poly.pdbx_seq_one_letter_code
_entity_poly.pdbx_strand_id
1 'polypeptide(L)'
;MTSILSGFIPAYWSNVFVRLQFLLLLVVMTMGCHHFSGNTVSGDVPSAADVQKIALIDSGSALFDSLRNGSLVYQFYHNNHFVPVWWEQNIPSARADSMLQLISNIREYGLLPQHYHSLELQKLLYDSAVADEYIIRKSDMLLTDAFIAICKDLKYGRRAFTEMDSDSVLRYVDSVALVNLTRTIKQNEIRSVLEEQEPKYGQYQMLKQELRKILRNDSLDAKAYLNGLVTDTTDLGAQIVSLEINMDRWRKESAISGRHILVNIPGGYLELTENDSVSFKSRVIVGTAKNQTPVLDGLIRSFIIYPYWNVPRSIAVNEILPQAKRDSLYLRNHHYEVLSPAGEVLHPDSINWMALHKNNFPYTIRQKEGLHNALGLIKFWFDNPYAVFLHDTNARLLFDRKKRALSHGCVRVEKAMELGRYLVRGNDIVSPEDLDQYLEFEKQMTIRITEPIPVHLRYLTCAWRDGAVEFYDDVYGADKEVFDRMYGEDPVIREDVQLAQGVRP
;
A
#
# COMPACT_ATOMS: atom_id res chain seq x y z
N MET A 1 -43.05 -7.31 -40.01
CA MET A 1 -43.91 -7.95 -39.00
C MET A 1 -43.01 -8.40 -37.85
N THR A 2 -43.31 -7.83 -36.72
CA THR A 2 -43.00 -8.19 -35.30
C THR A 2 -41.52 -8.22 -34.91
N SER A 3 -41.06 -7.26 -34.22
CA SER A 3 -41.22 -6.61 -32.89
C SER A 3 -40.17 -7.09 -31.89
N ILE A 4 -39.27 -6.21 -31.53
CA ILE A 4 -38.97 -5.61 -30.23
C ILE A 4 -39.04 -6.60 -29.04
N LEU A 5 -37.91 -6.75 -28.34
CA LEU A 5 -37.93 -6.71 -26.86
C LEU A 5 -36.52 -6.37 -26.35
N SER A 6 -36.36 -5.10 -26.00
CA SER A 6 -35.34 -4.57 -25.11
C SER A 6 -35.68 -5.06 -23.68
N GLY A 7 -34.78 -5.78 -23.07
CA GLY A 7 -34.88 -6.20 -21.67
C GLY A 7 -33.91 -5.43 -20.80
N PHE A 8 -34.37 -4.37 -20.15
CA PHE A 8 -33.77 -3.77 -18.96
C PHE A 8 -33.57 -4.85 -17.90
N ILE A 9 -32.35 -5.07 -17.45
CA ILE A 9 -32.07 -5.78 -16.21
C ILE A 9 -31.94 -4.69 -15.13
N PRO A 10 -32.87 -4.66 -14.16
CA PRO A 10 -32.83 -3.66 -13.10
C PRO A 10 -31.71 -3.95 -12.11
N ALA A 11 -31.18 -2.87 -11.52
CA ALA A 11 -30.16 -2.81 -10.45
C ALA A 11 -30.56 -3.51 -9.13
N TYR A 12 -31.40 -4.54 -9.18
CA TYR A 12 -31.96 -5.23 -8.01
C TYR A 12 -31.12 -6.43 -7.56
N TRP A 13 -30.24 -6.94 -8.40
CA TRP A 13 -29.46 -8.15 -8.09
C TRP A 13 -28.17 -7.91 -7.30
N SER A 14 -27.61 -6.71 -7.34
CA SER A 14 -26.43 -6.38 -6.52
C SER A 14 -26.72 -6.33 -5.03
N ASN A 15 -27.95 -5.95 -4.65
CA ASN A 15 -28.39 -5.89 -3.25
C ASN A 15 -28.79 -7.25 -2.66
N VAL A 16 -29.10 -8.23 -3.50
CA VAL A 16 -29.50 -9.58 -3.04
C VAL A 16 -28.26 -10.40 -2.68
N PHE A 17 -27.15 -10.27 -3.42
CA PHE A 17 -25.91 -10.98 -3.11
C PHE A 17 -25.25 -10.48 -1.81
N VAL A 18 -25.26 -9.18 -1.59
CA VAL A 18 -24.74 -8.59 -0.34
C VAL A 18 -25.63 -8.96 0.85
N ARG A 19 -26.97 -9.03 0.67
CA ARG A 19 -27.90 -9.47 1.73
C ARG A 19 -27.81 -10.95 2.02
N LEU A 20 -27.53 -11.81 1.05
CA LEU A 20 -27.31 -13.23 1.29
C LEU A 20 -26.01 -13.51 2.06
N GLN A 21 -24.93 -12.78 1.77
CA GLN A 21 -23.69 -12.88 2.54
C GLN A 21 -23.86 -12.40 3.98
N PHE A 22 -24.64 -11.35 4.24
CA PHE A 22 -24.97 -10.90 5.59
C PHE A 22 -25.89 -11.87 6.33
N LEU A 23 -26.83 -12.55 5.65
CA LEU A 23 -27.69 -13.56 6.27
C LEU A 23 -26.90 -14.85 6.61
N LEU A 24 -25.92 -15.24 5.80
CA LEU A 24 -25.05 -16.38 6.09
C LEU A 24 -24.13 -16.08 7.29
N LEU A 25 -23.65 -14.85 7.42
CA LEU A 25 -22.86 -14.43 8.59
C LEU A 25 -23.69 -14.36 9.87
N LEU A 26 -24.96 -13.95 9.79
CA LEU A 26 -25.85 -13.92 10.94
C LEU A 26 -26.27 -15.34 11.39
N VAL A 27 -26.46 -16.28 10.46
CA VAL A 27 -26.77 -17.69 10.78
C VAL A 27 -25.58 -18.39 11.43
N VAL A 28 -24.33 -18.06 11.04
CA VAL A 28 -23.11 -18.57 11.70
C VAL A 28 -22.97 -17.99 13.11
N MET A 29 -23.34 -16.71 13.33
CA MET A 29 -23.32 -16.12 14.69
C MET A 29 -24.43 -16.64 15.60
N THR A 30 -25.62 -17.02 15.08
CA THR A 30 -26.72 -17.55 15.91
C THR A 30 -26.58 -19.04 16.18
N MET A 31 -25.90 -19.83 15.33
CA MET A 31 -25.59 -21.22 15.59
C MET A 31 -24.42 -21.44 16.56
N GLY A 32 -23.55 -20.42 16.76
CA GLY A 32 -22.46 -20.48 17.73
C GLY A 32 -22.88 -20.32 19.20
N CYS A 33 -24.11 -19.92 19.47
CA CYS A 33 -24.61 -19.71 20.85
C CYS A 33 -25.43 -20.89 21.45
N HIS A 34 -25.70 -21.93 20.70
CA HIS A 34 -26.44 -23.07 21.21
C HIS A 34 -25.74 -24.40 20.88
N HIS A 35 -24.71 -24.74 21.62
CA HIS A 35 -24.32 -26.09 22.04
C HIS A 35 -22.90 -26.06 22.61
N PHE A 36 -22.74 -25.53 23.81
CA PHE A 36 -21.67 -25.92 24.71
C PHE A 36 -22.32 -26.52 25.95
N SER A 37 -22.80 -27.73 25.80
CA SER A 37 -23.16 -28.63 26.91
C SER A 37 -21.98 -29.61 27.04
N GLY A 38 -21.23 -29.46 28.11
CA GLY A 38 -20.59 -30.48 28.89
C GLY A 38 -19.64 -31.45 28.19
N ASN A 39 -18.35 -31.07 28.12
CA ASN A 39 -17.29 -32.04 28.42
C ASN A 39 -16.37 -31.36 29.44
N THR A 40 -16.55 -31.75 30.69
CA THR A 40 -15.63 -31.46 31.79
C THR A 40 -14.33 -32.17 31.49
N VAL A 41 -13.35 -31.44 30.91
CA VAL A 41 -11.93 -31.79 31.12
C VAL A 41 -11.65 -31.40 32.56
N SER A 42 -11.43 -32.39 33.42
CA SER A 42 -10.96 -32.21 34.75
C SER A 42 -9.47 -31.77 34.71
N GLY A 43 -9.22 -30.52 34.37
CA GLY A 43 -8.04 -29.80 34.78
C GLY A 43 -8.45 -29.08 36.06
N ASP A 44 -7.73 -29.28 37.13
CA ASP A 44 -8.02 -28.67 38.43
C ASP A 44 -8.28 -27.19 38.28
N VAL A 45 -9.54 -26.81 38.47
CA VAL A 45 -9.92 -25.41 38.62
C VAL A 45 -9.28 -24.96 39.93
N PRO A 46 -8.42 -23.93 39.94
CA PRO A 46 -7.80 -23.45 41.20
C PRO A 46 -8.90 -23.21 42.22
N SER A 47 -8.72 -23.65 43.44
CA SER A 47 -9.68 -23.42 44.50
C SER A 47 -9.86 -21.92 44.74
N ALA A 48 -10.99 -21.51 45.29
CA ALA A 48 -11.25 -20.10 45.61
C ALA A 48 -10.13 -19.49 46.52
N ALA A 49 -9.39 -20.34 47.26
CA ALA A 49 -8.25 -19.95 48.08
C ALA A 49 -6.97 -19.75 47.23
N ASP A 50 -6.83 -20.44 46.12
CA ASP A 50 -5.70 -20.25 45.18
C ASP A 50 -5.93 -19.03 44.30
N VAL A 51 -7.15 -18.68 43.98
CA VAL A 51 -7.52 -17.46 43.25
C VAL A 51 -7.20 -16.20 44.07
N GLN A 52 -7.24 -16.26 45.39
CA GLN A 52 -6.83 -15.15 46.28
C GLN A 52 -5.33 -14.84 46.24
N LYS A 53 -4.47 -15.75 45.76
CA LYS A 53 -3.02 -15.52 45.62
C LYS A 53 -2.62 -14.99 44.21
N ILE A 54 -3.51 -15.03 43.25
CA ILE A 54 -3.23 -14.49 41.92
C ILE A 54 -3.48 -12.99 41.97
N ALA A 55 -2.49 -12.19 41.62
CA ALA A 55 -2.62 -10.75 41.50
C ALA A 55 -3.70 -10.41 40.46
N LEU A 56 -4.84 -9.87 40.90
CA LEU A 56 -5.87 -9.38 39.97
C LEU A 56 -5.41 -8.05 39.34
N ILE A 57 -5.61 -7.90 38.05
CA ILE A 57 -5.38 -6.64 37.37
C ILE A 57 -6.49 -5.68 37.82
N ASP A 58 -6.07 -4.51 38.38
CA ASP A 58 -7.03 -3.52 38.87
C ASP A 58 -7.85 -2.93 37.71
N SER A 59 -9.17 -3.09 37.76
CA SER A 59 -10.11 -2.61 36.73
C SER A 59 -10.18 -1.08 36.61
N GLY A 60 -9.71 -0.34 37.62
CA GLY A 60 -9.64 1.12 37.63
C GLY A 60 -8.23 1.68 37.37
N SER A 61 -7.32 0.86 36.88
CA SER A 61 -5.92 1.24 36.75
C SER A 61 -5.68 2.25 35.63
N ALA A 62 -5.03 3.37 35.95
CA ALA A 62 -4.50 4.33 34.98
C ALA A 62 -3.47 3.70 33.99
N LEU A 63 -3.01 2.47 34.27
CA LEU A 63 -2.14 1.73 33.35
C LEU A 63 -2.82 1.47 32.00
N PHE A 64 -4.11 1.20 31.97
CA PHE A 64 -4.83 0.99 30.69
C PHE A 64 -4.77 2.23 29.79
N ASP A 65 -4.86 3.42 30.38
CA ASP A 65 -4.83 4.70 29.64
C ASP A 65 -3.46 5.00 29.03
N SER A 66 -2.40 4.39 29.58
CA SER A 66 -1.02 4.53 29.06
C SER A 66 -0.67 3.55 27.94
N LEU A 67 -1.51 2.57 27.67
CA LEU A 67 -1.30 1.55 26.64
C LEU A 67 -1.79 2.02 25.26
N ARG A 68 -1.14 1.54 24.21
CA ARG A 68 -1.54 1.83 22.82
C ARG A 68 -2.94 1.29 22.50
N ASN A 69 -3.31 0.13 23.05
CA ASN A 69 -4.61 -0.51 22.84
C ASN A 69 -5.34 -0.70 24.18
N GLY A 70 -5.25 0.25 25.09
CA GLY A 70 -5.72 0.11 26.47
C GLY A 70 -7.17 -0.33 26.63
N SER A 71 -8.09 0.21 25.78
CA SER A 71 -9.50 -0.22 25.77
C SER A 71 -9.68 -1.70 25.40
N LEU A 72 -8.88 -2.22 24.46
CA LEU A 72 -8.91 -3.64 24.08
C LEU A 72 -8.29 -4.52 25.13
N VAL A 73 -7.19 -4.09 25.73
CA VAL A 73 -6.55 -4.78 26.86
C VAL A 73 -7.53 -4.85 28.03
N TYR A 74 -8.20 -3.75 28.37
CA TYR A 74 -9.27 -3.74 29.39
C TYR A 74 -10.37 -4.73 29.04
N GLN A 75 -10.92 -4.69 27.82
CA GLN A 75 -11.97 -5.60 27.38
C GLN A 75 -11.56 -7.06 27.50
N PHE A 76 -10.32 -7.37 27.11
CA PHE A 76 -9.79 -8.72 27.22
C PHE A 76 -9.74 -9.20 28.68
N TYR A 77 -9.17 -8.40 29.58
CA TYR A 77 -9.08 -8.76 31.00
C TYR A 77 -10.44 -8.78 31.70
N HIS A 78 -11.32 -7.84 31.37
CA HIS A 78 -12.70 -7.88 31.89
C HIS A 78 -13.40 -9.21 31.55
N ASN A 79 -13.24 -9.71 30.32
CA ASN A 79 -13.79 -11.00 29.89
C ASN A 79 -13.09 -12.21 30.52
N ASN A 80 -11.87 -12.04 31.01
CA ASN A 80 -11.07 -13.07 31.68
C ASN A 80 -10.98 -12.83 33.20
N HIS A 81 -11.95 -12.13 33.80
CA HIS A 81 -12.05 -11.88 35.25
C HIS A 81 -10.78 -11.26 35.86
N PHE A 82 -10.03 -10.47 35.07
CA PHE A 82 -8.79 -9.78 35.45
C PHE A 82 -7.64 -10.72 35.93
N VAL A 83 -7.69 -11.99 35.51
CA VAL A 83 -6.64 -12.97 35.82
C VAL A 83 -5.48 -12.80 34.83
N PRO A 84 -4.21 -12.73 35.32
CA PRO A 84 -3.03 -12.74 34.46
C PRO A 84 -2.99 -13.98 33.56
N VAL A 85 -2.58 -13.79 32.29
CA VAL A 85 -2.57 -14.86 31.29
C VAL A 85 -1.17 -15.23 30.81
N TRP A 86 -0.18 -14.40 31.08
CA TRP A 86 1.24 -14.62 30.75
C TRP A 86 2.07 -15.16 31.93
N TRP A 87 1.44 -15.33 33.09
CA TRP A 87 2.06 -15.81 34.30
C TRP A 87 1.42 -17.10 34.79
N GLU A 88 2.22 -17.98 35.36
CA GLU A 88 1.77 -19.22 35.99
C GLU A 88 2.45 -19.35 37.37
N GLN A 89 1.70 -19.43 38.46
CA GLN A 89 2.20 -19.54 39.82
C GLN A 89 3.27 -18.47 40.20
N ASN A 90 3.04 -17.22 39.79
CA ASN A 90 3.96 -16.08 39.98
C ASN A 90 5.32 -16.22 39.26
N ILE A 91 5.38 -17.03 38.22
CA ILE A 91 6.56 -17.18 37.35
C ILE A 91 6.08 -16.85 35.89
N PRO A 92 6.88 -16.13 35.07
CA PRO A 92 6.58 -15.97 33.69
C PRO A 92 6.35 -17.33 33.01
N SER A 93 5.25 -17.46 32.27
CA SER A 93 4.95 -18.71 31.56
C SER A 93 5.84 -18.85 30.31
N ALA A 94 5.95 -20.07 29.78
CA ALA A 94 6.65 -20.31 28.51
C ALA A 94 6.08 -19.45 27.34
N ARG A 95 4.82 -19.04 27.45
CA ARG A 95 4.21 -18.07 26.48
C ARG A 95 4.82 -16.69 26.63
N ALA A 96 5.02 -16.22 27.86
CA ALA A 96 5.65 -14.93 28.12
C ALA A 96 7.09 -14.91 27.56
N ASP A 97 7.87 -15.95 27.79
CA ASP A 97 9.22 -16.08 27.23
C ASP A 97 9.21 -16.09 25.70
N SER A 98 8.29 -16.85 25.10
CA SER A 98 8.13 -16.90 23.64
C SER A 98 7.75 -15.54 23.06
N MET A 99 6.89 -14.78 23.75
CA MET A 99 6.49 -13.43 23.34
C MET A 99 7.64 -12.43 23.45
N LEU A 100 8.42 -12.48 24.53
CA LEU A 100 9.61 -11.66 24.71
C LEU A 100 10.67 -11.94 23.65
N GLN A 101 10.91 -13.22 23.36
CA GLN A 101 11.83 -13.62 22.31
C GLN A 101 11.33 -13.12 20.92
N LEU A 102 10.03 -13.18 20.68
CA LEU A 102 9.45 -12.65 19.45
C LEU A 102 9.62 -11.12 19.38
N ILE A 103 9.31 -10.38 20.44
CA ILE A 103 9.50 -8.93 20.53
C ILE A 103 10.96 -8.55 20.28
N SER A 104 11.92 -9.25 20.88
CA SER A 104 13.35 -9.02 20.69
C SER A 104 13.79 -9.22 19.24
N ASN A 105 13.15 -10.12 18.50
CA ASN A 105 13.44 -10.43 17.09
C ASN A 105 12.42 -9.84 16.12
N ILE A 106 11.52 -8.96 16.57
CA ILE A 106 10.41 -8.46 15.76
C ILE A 106 10.87 -7.67 14.52
N ARG A 107 12.12 -7.22 14.53
CA ARG A 107 12.75 -6.56 13.39
C ARG A 107 12.82 -7.46 12.15
N GLU A 108 12.91 -8.78 12.33
CA GLU A 108 12.80 -9.74 11.23
C GLU A 108 11.45 -9.64 10.47
N TYR A 109 10.48 -8.99 11.06
CA TYR A 109 9.17 -8.69 10.48
C TYR A 109 9.07 -7.24 9.99
N GLY A 110 10.17 -6.47 9.99
CA GLY A 110 10.16 -5.06 9.65
C GLY A 110 9.38 -4.20 10.64
N LEU A 111 9.38 -4.57 11.91
CA LEU A 111 8.77 -3.86 13.02
C LEU A 111 9.84 -3.56 14.08
N LEU A 112 9.65 -2.50 14.88
CA LEU A 112 10.68 -2.03 15.81
C LEU A 112 10.35 -2.44 17.25
N PRO A 113 11.28 -3.11 18.00
CA PRO A 113 11.02 -3.64 19.35
C PRO A 113 10.50 -2.61 20.35
N GLN A 114 11.00 -1.36 20.28
CA GLN A 114 10.62 -0.28 21.19
C GLN A 114 9.12 0.06 21.14
N HIS A 115 8.43 -0.22 20.05
CA HIS A 115 6.99 0.00 19.92
C HIS A 115 6.13 -1.05 20.63
N TYR A 116 6.75 -2.07 21.17
CA TYR A 116 6.12 -3.22 21.82
C TYR A 116 6.65 -3.42 23.24
N HIS A 117 6.96 -2.32 23.92
CA HIS A 117 7.39 -2.28 25.32
C HIS A 117 8.67 -3.08 25.62
N SER A 118 9.55 -3.32 24.62
CA SER A 118 10.69 -4.23 24.75
C SER A 118 11.60 -3.91 25.96
N LEU A 119 11.98 -2.63 26.12
CA LEU A 119 12.88 -2.21 27.20
C LEU A 119 12.23 -2.33 28.59
N GLU A 120 10.94 -1.97 28.69
CA GLU A 120 10.22 -2.03 29.96
C GLU A 120 9.94 -3.47 30.37
N LEU A 121 9.52 -4.30 29.43
CA LEU A 121 9.32 -5.73 29.65
C LEU A 121 10.61 -6.42 30.08
N GLN A 122 11.74 -6.09 29.44
CA GLN A 122 13.03 -6.63 29.81
C GLN A 122 13.41 -6.29 31.25
N LYS A 123 13.21 -5.02 31.67
CA LYS A 123 13.47 -4.61 33.06
C LYS A 123 12.55 -5.32 34.06
N LEU A 124 11.24 -5.41 33.74
CA LEU A 124 10.28 -6.03 34.66
C LEU A 124 10.52 -7.55 34.86
N LEU A 125 10.91 -8.25 33.80
CA LEU A 125 10.91 -9.70 33.78
C LEU A 125 12.29 -10.32 34.05
N TYR A 126 13.39 -9.59 33.76
CA TYR A 126 14.75 -10.14 33.97
C TYR A 126 15.58 -9.43 35.04
N ASP A 127 15.34 -8.13 35.28
CA ASP A 127 16.13 -7.36 36.23
C ASP A 127 15.55 -7.43 37.67
N SER A 128 14.32 -7.92 37.82
CA SER A 128 13.62 -7.99 39.11
C SER A 128 13.91 -9.30 39.79
N ALA A 129 14.53 -9.24 40.99
CA ALA A 129 14.92 -10.44 41.79
C ALA A 129 13.71 -11.22 42.32
N VAL A 130 12.55 -10.57 42.48
CA VAL A 130 11.29 -11.18 42.95
C VAL A 130 10.14 -10.51 42.23
N ALA A 131 9.27 -11.31 41.63
CA ALA A 131 8.03 -10.80 41.00
C ALA A 131 7.02 -10.47 42.11
N ASP A 132 6.82 -9.18 42.36
CA ASP A 132 5.71 -8.69 43.18
C ASP A 132 4.42 -8.55 42.33
N GLU A 133 3.34 -8.26 43.02
CA GLU A 133 2.03 -8.11 42.39
C GLU A 133 2.00 -7.02 41.31
N TYR A 134 2.75 -5.94 41.49
CA TYR A 134 2.85 -4.84 40.52
C TYR A 134 3.56 -5.31 39.23
N ILE A 135 4.68 -6.02 39.37
CA ILE A 135 5.47 -6.55 38.26
C ILE A 135 4.62 -7.53 37.43
N ILE A 136 3.89 -8.42 38.09
CA ILE A 136 3.02 -9.40 37.44
C ILE A 136 1.93 -8.68 36.63
N ARG A 137 1.18 -7.76 37.25
CA ARG A 137 0.10 -7.03 36.61
C ARG A 137 0.58 -6.20 35.43
N LYS A 138 1.63 -5.43 35.64
CA LYS A 138 2.15 -4.52 34.62
C LYS A 138 2.72 -5.26 33.42
N SER A 139 3.57 -6.26 33.64
CA SER A 139 4.15 -7.03 32.53
C SER A 139 3.11 -7.84 31.77
N ASP A 140 2.09 -8.36 32.45
CA ASP A 140 1.01 -9.11 31.82
C ASP A 140 0.18 -8.22 30.88
N MET A 141 -0.12 -6.99 31.30
CA MET A 141 -0.81 -5.98 30.47
C MET A 141 0.05 -5.52 29.29
N LEU A 142 1.35 -5.27 29.51
CA LEU A 142 2.27 -4.85 28.45
C LEU A 142 2.45 -5.94 27.39
N LEU A 143 2.54 -7.21 27.78
CA LEU A 143 2.61 -8.35 26.83
C LEU A 143 1.33 -8.47 26.02
N THR A 144 0.17 -8.26 26.66
CA THR A 144 -1.13 -8.27 25.98
C THR A 144 -1.25 -7.12 24.98
N ASP A 145 -0.88 -5.90 25.36
CA ASP A 145 -0.87 -4.73 24.48
C ASP A 145 0.10 -4.93 23.32
N ALA A 146 1.30 -5.43 23.59
CA ALA A 146 2.28 -5.76 22.54
C ALA A 146 1.76 -6.78 21.54
N PHE A 147 1.10 -7.85 22.00
CA PHE A 147 0.51 -8.85 21.11
C PHE A 147 -0.56 -8.25 20.20
N ILE A 148 -1.50 -7.48 20.78
CA ILE A 148 -2.57 -6.80 20.03
C ILE A 148 -1.97 -5.84 19.00
N ALA A 149 -0.97 -5.04 19.40
CA ALA A 149 -0.30 -4.09 18.55
C ALA A 149 0.44 -4.79 17.38
N ILE A 150 1.21 -5.85 17.65
CA ILE A 150 1.90 -6.63 16.61
C ILE A 150 0.89 -7.24 15.63
N CYS A 151 -0.20 -7.82 16.13
CA CYS A 151 -1.25 -8.42 15.31
C CYS A 151 -1.84 -7.39 14.31
N LYS A 152 -2.14 -6.20 14.79
CA LYS A 152 -2.66 -5.09 13.98
C LYS A 152 -1.60 -4.58 12.99
N ASP A 153 -0.38 -4.36 13.43
CA ASP A 153 0.70 -3.83 12.62
C ASP A 153 1.15 -4.80 11.51
N LEU A 154 1.15 -6.10 11.76
CA LEU A 154 1.45 -7.11 10.75
C LEU A 154 0.38 -7.17 9.66
N LYS A 155 -0.87 -6.97 10.01
CA LYS A 155 -1.99 -7.11 9.07
C LYS A 155 -2.28 -5.84 8.29
N TYR A 156 -2.20 -4.67 8.93
CA TYR A 156 -2.67 -3.40 8.37
C TYR A 156 -1.55 -2.37 8.19
N GLY A 157 -0.31 -2.71 8.53
CA GLY A 157 0.81 -1.80 8.62
C GLY A 157 0.67 -0.85 9.81
N ARG A 158 1.71 -0.09 10.09
CA ARG A 158 1.70 0.96 11.11
C ARG A 158 0.89 2.18 10.64
N ARG A 159 -0.39 1.97 10.52
CA ARG A 159 -1.36 2.99 10.16
C ARG A 159 -1.95 3.59 11.44
N ALA A 160 -1.93 4.90 11.57
CA ALA A 160 -2.86 5.55 12.47
C ALA A 160 -4.27 5.36 11.88
N PHE A 161 -5.12 4.59 12.55
CA PHE A 161 -6.55 4.59 12.26
C PHE A 161 -7.07 5.97 12.66
N THR A 162 -7.57 6.72 11.68
CA THR A 162 -8.06 8.09 11.88
C THR A 162 -9.59 8.10 12.00
N GLU A 163 -10.15 9.22 12.37
CA GLU A 163 -11.61 9.45 12.39
C GLU A 163 -12.29 9.23 11.01
N MET A 164 -11.51 9.13 9.92
CA MET A 164 -12.02 8.77 8.59
C MET A 164 -12.29 7.28 8.43
N ASP A 165 -11.77 6.45 9.33
CA ASP A 165 -12.08 5.02 9.32
C ASP A 165 -13.44 4.80 9.99
N SER A 166 -14.34 4.09 9.31
CA SER A 166 -15.66 3.84 9.89
C SER A 166 -15.56 3.01 11.17
N ASP A 167 -16.41 3.27 12.14
CA ASP A 167 -16.51 2.49 13.39
C ASP A 167 -16.62 0.99 13.14
N SER A 168 -17.20 0.57 12.02
CA SER A 168 -17.32 -0.84 11.65
C SER A 168 -15.96 -1.44 11.29
N VAL A 169 -15.09 -0.70 10.61
CA VAL A 169 -13.73 -1.13 10.28
C VAL A 169 -12.90 -1.25 11.56
N LEU A 170 -12.97 -0.24 12.43
CA LEU A 170 -12.24 -0.25 13.71
C LEU A 170 -12.66 -1.45 14.57
N ARG A 171 -13.97 -1.66 14.76
CA ARG A 171 -14.48 -2.81 15.50
C ARG A 171 -14.08 -4.16 14.89
N TYR A 172 -14.04 -4.26 13.57
CA TYR A 172 -13.59 -5.49 12.91
C TYR A 172 -12.09 -5.75 13.19
N VAL A 173 -11.24 -4.74 13.03
CA VAL A 173 -9.80 -4.82 13.31
C VAL A 173 -9.56 -5.26 14.75
N ASP A 174 -10.26 -4.65 15.69
CA ASP A 174 -10.14 -4.93 17.12
C ASP A 174 -10.63 -6.34 17.46
N SER A 175 -11.76 -6.77 16.90
CA SER A 175 -12.28 -8.12 17.10
C SER A 175 -11.33 -9.21 16.62
N VAL A 176 -10.68 -9.00 15.47
CA VAL A 176 -9.67 -9.94 14.92
C VAL A 176 -8.48 -10.07 15.87
N ALA A 177 -7.99 -8.95 16.41
CA ALA A 177 -6.86 -8.98 17.34
C ALA A 177 -7.20 -9.72 18.64
N LEU A 178 -8.40 -9.50 19.22
CA LEU A 178 -8.86 -10.19 20.41
C LEU A 178 -9.09 -11.70 20.19
N VAL A 179 -9.64 -12.08 19.03
CA VAL A 179 -9.80 -13.50 18.66
C VAL A 179 -8.44 -14.19 18.57
N ASN A 180 -7.46 -13.54 17.92
CA ASN A 180 -6.11 -14.07 17.78
C ASN A 180 -5.40 -14.18 19.13
N LEU A 181 -5.56 -13.20 20.02
CA LEU A 181 -5.04 -13.26 21.38
C LEU A 181 -5.65 -14.44 22.14
N THR A 182 -6.97 -14.58 22.12
CA THR A 182 -7.66 -15.69 22.79
C THR A 182 -7.23 -17.05 22.25
N ARG A 183 -7.03 -17.16 20.93
CA ARG A 183 -6.51 -18.38 20.29
C ARG A 183 -5.09 -18.67 20.77
N THR A 184 -4.22 -17.66 20.78
CA THR A 184 -2.83 -17.79 21.26
C THR A 184 -2.76 -18.27 22.68
N ILE A 185 -3.56 -17.70 23.60
CA ILE A 185 -3.58 -18.13 25.01
C ILE A 185 -4.03 -19.60 25.16
N LYS A 186 -5.00 -20.03 24.35
CA LYS A 186 -5.52 -21.41 24.39
C LYS A 186 -4.56 -22.44 23.76
N GLN A 187 -3.92 -22.08 22.65
CA GLN A 187 -3.15 -23.04 21.83
C GLN A 187 -1.65 -22.97 22.08
N ASN A 188 -1.16 -21.92 22.76
CA ASN A 188 0.27 -21.63 22.97
C ASN A 188 1.07 -21.48 21.65
N GLU A 189 0.43 -20.94 20.60
CA GLU A 189 1.00 -20.80 19.26
C GLU A 189 1.14 -19.32 18.85
N ILE A 190 2.05 -18.58 19.50
CA ILE A 190 2.22 -17.14 19.26
C ILE A 190 2.67 -16.87 17.83
N ARG A 191 3.75 -17.53 17.41
CA ARG A 191 4.40 -17.25 16.11
C ARG A 191 3.49 -17.56 14.94
N SER A 192 2.85 -18.72 14.90
CA SER A 192 1.97 -19.13 13.80
C SER A 192 0.78 -18.20 13.67
N VAL A 193 0.15 -17.84 14.79
CA VAL A 193 -1.01 -16.92 14.81
C VAL A 193 -0.62 -15.54 14.27
N LEU A 194 0.55 -15.02 14.62
CA LEU A 194 1.00 -13.71 14.13
C LEU A 194 1.44 -13.77 12.66
N GLU A 195 2.12 -14.83 12.22
CA GLU A 195 2.52 -15.02 10.83
C GLU A 195 1.31 -15.21 9.88
N GLU A 196 0.18 -15.67 10.37
CA GLU A 196 -1.08 -15.69 9.62
C GLU A 196 -1.60 -14.29 9.29
N GLN A 197 -1.22 -13.27 10.07
CA GLN A 197 -1.63 -11.88 9.84
C GLN A 197 -0.82 -11.18 8.74
N GLU A 198 0.31 -11.73 8.35
CA GLU A 198 1.16 -11.13 7.34
C GLU A 198 0.57 -11.24 5.92
N PRO A 199 0.85 -10.26 5.04
CA PRO A 199 0.50 -10.35 3.64
C PRO A 199 1.09 -11.61 2.99
N LYS A 200 0.28 -12.27 2.16
CA LYS A 200 0.71 -13.48 1.40
C LYS A 200 1.32 -13.14 0.03
N TYR A 201 1.53 -11.86 -0.27
CA TYR A 201 2.15 -11.42 -1.52
C TYR A 201 3.59 -11.90 -1.64
N GLY A 202 3.93 -12.44 -2.80
CA GLY A 202 5.31 -12.88 -3.09
C GLY A 202 6.32 -11.76 -2.84
N GLN A 203 6.04 -10.53 -3.27
CA GLN A 203 6.89 -9.36 -3.05
C GLN A 203 7.19 -9.14 -1.56
N TYR A 204 6.16 -9.10 -0.71
CA TYR A 204 6.34 -8.94 0.74
C TYR A 204 7.21 -10.05 1.34
N GLN A 205 6.95 -11.29 0.96
CA GLN A 205 7.70 -12.44 1.50
C GLN A 205 9.18 -12.42 1.09
N MET A 206 9.47 -11.98 -0.14
CA MET A 206 10.86 -11.86 -0.62
C MET A 206 11.60 -10.70 0.06
N LEU A 207 10.94 -9.54 0.28
CA LEU A 207 11.53 -8.44 1.05
C LEU A 207 11.82 -8.87 2.49
N LYS A 208 10.90 -9.61 3.12
CA LYS A 208 11.10 -10.17 4.47
C LYS A 208 12.28 -11.15 4.53
N GLN A 209 12.43 -12.01 3.52
CA GLN A 209 13.57 -12.93 3.44
C GLN A 209 14.89 -12.18 3.32
N GLU A 210 14.96 -11.15 2.49
CA GLU A 210 16.17 -10.34 2.34
C GLU A 210 16.49 -9.57 3.64
N LEU A 211 15.49 -8.98 4.29
CA LEU A 211 15.66 -8.33 5.58
C LEU A 211 16.21 -9.31 6.62
N ARG A 212 15.64 -10.50 6.74
CA ARG A 212 16.13 -11.56 7.64
C ARG A 212 17.56 -11.98 7.34
N LYS A 213 17.91 -12.10 6.08
CA LYS A 213 19.27 -12.44 5.64
C LYS A 213 20.27 -11.36 6.08
N ILE A 214 19.93 -10.08 5.91
CA ILE A 214 20.78 -8.97 6.35
C ILE A 214 20.92 -8.96 7.86
N LEU A 215 19.81 -9.07 8.60
CA LEU A 215 19.82 -9.02 10.08
C LEU A 215 20.56 -10.19 10.75
N ARG A 216 20.60 -11.36 10.09
CA ARG A 216 21.31 -12.55 10.58
C ARG A 216 22.76 -12.63 10.14
N ASN A 217 23.17 -11.77 9.22
CA ASN A 217 24.55 -11.71 8.80
C ASN A 217 25.40 -11.16 9.94
N ASP A 218 26.39 -11.97 10.40
CA ASP A 218 27.28 -11.65 11.53
C ASP A 218 28.29 -10.53 11.21
N SER A 219 28.10 -9.75 10.15
CA SER A 219 28.95 -8.58 9.91
C SER A 219 28.83 -7.60 11.07
N LEU A 220 29.95 -7.15 11.57
CA LEU A 220 30.06 -6.17 12.67
C LEU A 220 29.20 -4.93 12.41
N ASP A 221 29.05 -4.54 11.14
CA ASP A 221 28.29 -3.36 10.72
C ASP A 221 26.76 -3.50 10.92
N ALA A 222 26.20 -4.69 10.65
CA ALA A 222 24.79 -4.92 10.90
C ALA A 222 24.47 -4.95 12.40
N LYS A 223 25.32 -5.55 13.22
CA LYS A 223 25.16 -5.57 14.68
C LYS A 223 25.36 -4.20 15.30
N ALA A 224 26.33 -3.42 14.82
CA ALA A 224 26.58 -2.08 15.31
C ALA A 224 25.41 -1.14 14.99
N TYR A 225 24.84 -1.20 13.79
CA TYR A 225 23.63 -0.47 13.41
C TYR A 225 22.42 -0.88 14.26
N LEU A 226 22.22 -2.18 14.47
CA LEU A 226 21.13 -2.71 15.28
C LEU A 226 21.20 -2.30 16.76
N ASN A 227 22.41 -2.08 17.27
CA ASN A 227 22.65 -1.67 18.66
C ASN A 227 22.70 -0.13 18.83
N GLY A 228 22.42 0.65 17.78
CA GLY A 228 22.50 2.11 17.81
C GLY A 228 23.94 2.64 17.97
N LEU A 229 24.95 1.82 17.70
CA LEU A 229 26.37 2.17 17.86
C LEU A 229 27.00 2.72 16.57
N VAL A 230 26.32 2.64 15.43
CA VAL A 230 26.75 3.17 14.15
C VAL A 230 25.84 4.30 13.74
N THR A 231 26.36 5.50 13.83
CA THR A 231 25.72 6.76 13.43
C THR A 231 25.96 7.09 11.97
N ASP A 232 26.74 6.29 11.25
CA ASP A 232 27.03 6.49 9.86
C ASP A 232 26.02 5.73 9.01
N THR A 233 25.36 6.41 8.08
CA THR A 233 24.46 5.83 7.08
C THR A 233 25.25 4.94 6.13
N THR A 234 25.64 3.77 6.63
CA THR A 234 26.16 2.72 5.76
C THR A 234 25.06 2.37 4.75
N ASP A 235 25.44 2.02 3.51
CA ASP A 235 24.48 1.51 2.51
C ASP A 235 23.56 0.41 3.09
N LEU A 236 24.05 -0.35 4.05
CA LEU A 236 23.30 -1.41 4.74
C LEU A 236 22.18 -0.87 5.62
N GLY A 237 22.41 0.19 6.38
CA GLY A 237 21.36 0.82 7.21
C GLY A 237 20.23 1.39 6.36
N ALA A 238 20.58 2.07 5.28
CA ALA A 238 19.61 2.59 4.32
C ALA A 238 18.80 1.47 3.65
N GLN A 239 19.43 0.32 3.35
CA GLN A 239 18.75 -0.85 2.79
C GLN A 239 17.75 -1.46 3.80
N ILE A 240 18.13 -1.62 5.08
CA ILE A 240 17.24 -2.11 6.13
C ILE A 240 16.01 -1.21 6.25
N VAL A 241 16.20 0.09 6.37
CA VAL A 241 15.11 1.07 6.48
C VAL A 241 14.20 1.02 5.25
N SER A 242 14.78 0.95 4.04
CA SER A 242 14.00 0.84 2.81
C SER A 242 13.17 -0.45 2.77
N LEU A 243 13.72 -1.58 3.20
CA LEU A 243 12.99 -2.85 3.31
C LEU A 243 11.82 -2.73 4.29
N GLU A 244 12.06 -2.20 5.50
CA GLU A 244 11.05 -2.04 6.55
C GLU A 244 9.91 -1.11 6.08
N ILE A 245 10.22 0.03 5.43
CA ILE A 245 9.24 0.95 4.86
C ILE A 245 8.38 0.27 3.78
N ASN A 246 9.00 -0.47 2.86
CA ASN A 246 8.25 -1.11 1.78
C ASN A 246 7.45 -2.33 2.26
N MET A 247 7.91 -3.04 3.28
CA MET A 247 7.10 -4.05 3.96
C MET A 247 5.86 -3.43 4.61
N ASP A 248 5.98 -2.24 5.24
CA ASP A 248 4.84 -1.50 5.80
C ASP A 248 3.86 -1.06 4.70
N ARG A 249 4.35 -0.64 3.54
CA ARG A 249 3.51 -0.32 2.38
C ARG A 249 2.73 -1.53 1.88
N TRP A 250 3.38 -2.68 1.75
CA TRP A 250 2.73 -3.93 1.32
C TRP A 250 1.64 -4.41 2.28
N ARG A 251 1.74 -4.13 3.59
CA ARG A 251 0.69 -4.44 4.57
C ARG A 251 -0.60 -3.66 4.35
N LYS A 252 -0.49 -2.48 3.75
CA LYS A 252 -1.64 -1.60 3.46
C LYS A 252 -2.33 -1.91 2.15
N GLU A 253 -1.73 -2.79 1.34
CA GLU A 253 -2.31 -3.15 0.07
C GLU A 253 -3.55 -4.02 0.24
N SER A 254 -4.60 -3.69 -0.50
CA SER A 254 -5.69 -4.60 -0.77
C SER A 254 -5.21 -5.68 -1.73
N ALA A 255 -5.87 -6.83 -1.75
CA ALA A 255 -5.41 -8.00 -2.49
C ALA A 255 -5.08 -7.71 -3.96
N ILE A 256 -3.78 -7.59 -4.28
CA ILE A 256 -3.27 -7.60 -5.65
C ILE A 256 -3.08 -9.07 -6.01
N SER A 257 -3.98 -9.63 -6.82
CA SER A 257 -3.95 -11.03 -7.20
C SER A 257 -4.43 -11.25 -8.62
N GLY A 258 -4.12 -12.39 -9.19
CA GLY A 258 -4.50 -12.75 -10.54
C GLY A 258 -3.82 -11.88 -11.60
N ARG A 259 -4.52 -11.67 -12.73
CA ARG A 259 -4.03 -10.87 -13.85
C ARG A 259 -4.13 -9.38 -13.53
N HIS A 260 -2.99 -8.67 -13.49
CA HIS A 260 -2.94 -7.23 -13.19
C HIS A 260 -1.71 -6.55 -13.80
N ILE A 261 -1.77 -5.23 -13.91
CA ILE A 261 -0.65 -4.36 -14.24
C ILE A 261 -0.19 -3.65 -12.96
N LEU A 262 1.09 -3.73 -12.64
CA LEU A 262 1.75 -2.95 -11.59
C LEU A 262 2.70 -1.93 -12.23
N VAL A 263 2.54 -0.66 -11.90
CA VAL A 263 3.49 0.41 -12.20
C VAL A 263 4.20 0.79 -10.90
N ASN A 264 5.51 0.58 -10.84
CA ASN A 264 6.31 1.10 -9.74
C ASN A 264 6.87 2.49 -10.10
N ILE A 265 6.42 3.51 -9.37
CA ILE A 265 6.73 4.91 -9.63
C ILE A 265 8.23 5.18 -9.42
N PRO A 266 8.87 4.89 -8.26
CA PRO A 266 10.30 5.08 -8.06
C PRO A 266 11.16 4.25 -9.01
N GLY A 267 10.80 2.99 -9.23
CA GLY A 267 11.51 2.09 -10.12
C GLY A 267 11.39 2.45 -11.60
N GLY A 268 10.37 3.23 -11.99
CA GLY A 268 10.15 3.63 -13.38
C GLY A 268 9.91 2.44 -14.30
N TYR A 269 9.15 1.45 -13.85
CA TYR A 269 8.79 0.27 -14.63
C TYR A 269 7.32 -0.10 -14.50
N LEU A 270 6.85 -0.86 -15.48
CA LEU A 270 5.54 -1.50 -15.54
C LEU A 270 5.75 -2.99 -15.70
N GLU A 271 5.04 -3.78 -14.92
CA GLU A 271 4.97 -5.24 -15.06
C GLU A 271 3.50 -5.67 -15.15
N LEU A 272 3.21 -6.60 -16.06
CA LEU A 272 1.94 -7.30 -16.13
C LEU A 272 2.16 -8.72 -15.63
N THR A 273 1.39 -9.09 -14.62
CA THR A 273 1.43 -10.42 -13.99
C THR A 273 0.21 -11.22 -14.39
N GLU A 274 0.43 -12.48 -14.71
CA GLU A 274 -0.61 -13.50 -14.97
C GLU A 274 -0.15 -14.82 -14.35
N ASN A 275 -1.06 -15.53 -13.69
CA ASN A 275 -0.75 -16.82 -13.06
C ASN A 275 0.50 -16.74 -12.17
N ASP A 276 0.59 -15.69 -11.35
CA ASP A 276 1.70 -15.39 -10.44
C ASP A 276 3.08 -15.22 -11.11
N SER A 277 3.11 -15.03 -12.43
CA SER A 277 4.32 -14.83 -13.23
C SER A 277 4.27 -13.51 -13.99
N VAL A 278 5.41 -12.82 -14.09
CA VAL A 278 5.52 -11.59 -14.89
C VAL A 278 5.60 -11.97 -16.37
N SER A 279 4.52 -11.67 -17.11
CA SER A 279 4.35 -11.99 -18.53
C SER A 279 4.76 -10.86 -19.46
N PHE A 280 4.83 -9.61 -18.95
CA PHE A 280 5.23 -8.45 -19.74
C PHE A 280 5.98 -7.44 -18.87
N LYS A 281 7.02 -6.81 -19.41
CA LYS A 281 7.82 -5.77 -18.74
C LYS A 281 8.06 -4.59 -19.67
N SER A 282 7.97 -3.38 -19.11
CA SER A 282 8.29 -2.13 -19.83
C SER A 282 8.90 -1.10 -18.90
N ARG A 283 9.79 -0.26 -19.42
CA ARG A 283 10.18 0.99 -18.74
C ARG A 283 9.01 1.96 -18.79
N VAL A 284 8.92 2.84 -17.76
CA VAL A 284 7.95 3.94 -17.78
C VAL A 284 8.61 5.26 -17.40
N ILE A 285 7.97 6.37 -17.79
CA ILE A 285 8.27 7.71 -17.33
C ILE A 285 7.07 8.19 -16.51
N VAL A 286 7.33 8.58 -15.28
CA VAL A 286 6.34 9.04 -14.31
C VAL A 286 6.42 10.57 -14.10
N GLY A 287 5.52 11.12 -13.32
CA GLY A 287 5.49 12.54 -12.99
C GLY A 287 6.75 13.03 -12.27
N THR A 288 7.03 14.32 -12.43
CA THR A 288 8.07 15.01 -11.64
C THR A 288 7.64 15.13 -10.17
N ALA A 289 8.57 15.46 -9.27
CA ALA A 289 8.24 15.74 -7.87
C ALA A 289 7.21 16.87 -7.69
N LYS A 290 7.14 17.81 -8.62
CA LYS A 290 6.13 18.89 -8.63
C LYS A 290 4.77 18.43 -9.15
N ASN A 291 4.76 17.50 -10.10
CA ASN A 291 3.55 16.96 -10.74
C ASN A 291 3.57 15.44 -10.58
N GLN A 292 3.37 14.99 -9.37
CA GLN A 292 3.53 13.57 -9.00
C GLN A 292 2.50 12.68 -9.70
N THR A 293 2.92 11.50 -10.10
CA THR A 293 2.01 10.38 -10.39
C THR A 293 1.44 9.88 -9.07
N PRO A 294 0.13 9.89 -8.86
CA PRO A 294 -0.47 9.44 -7.60
C PRO A 294 -0.43 7.92 -7.46
N VAL A 295 -0.39 7.45 -6.22
CA VAL A 295 -0.70 6.05 -5.87
C VAL A 295 -2.20 5.86 -6.02
N LEU A 296 -2.62 4.91 -6.86
CA LEU A 296 -4.03 4.66 -7.13
C LEU A 296 -4.27 3.27 -7.73
N ASP A 297 -5.51 2.85 -7.71
CA ASP A 297 -6.04 1.68 -8.38
C ASP A 297 -6.95 2.09 -9.52
N GLY A 298 -6.95 1.31 -10.60
CA GLY A 298 -7.81 1.52 -11.75
C GLY A 298 -8.15 0.21 -12.44
N LEU A 299 -9.01 0.29 -13.45
CA LEU A 299 -9.41 -0.86 -14.25
C LEU A 299 -9.44 -0.45 -15.72
N ILE A 300 -8.51 -0.98 -16.51
CA ILE A 300 -8.47 -0.76 -17.95
C ILE A 300 -9.50 -1.66 -18.61
N ARG A 301 -10.49 -1.06 -19.29
CA ARG A 301 -11.55 -1.75 -20.05
C ARG A 301 -11.39 -1.57 -21.56
N SER A 302 -10.63 -0.57 -21.94
CA SER A 302 -10.38 -0.22 -23.35
C SER A 302 -9.13 0.64 -23.44
N PHE A 303 -8.62 0.75 -24.65
CA PHE A 303 -7.59 1.71 -25.01
C PHE A 303 -7.94 2.41 -26.32
N ILE A 304 -7.28 3.54 -26.60
CA ILE A 304 -7.50 4.35 -27.77
C ILE A 304 -6.23 4.33 -28.61
N ILE A 305 -6.31 3.96 -29.87
CA ILE A 305 -5.25 4.14 -30.86
C ILE A 305 -5.43 5.48 -31.57
N TYR A 306 -4.33 6.07 -32.02
CA TYR A 306 -4.28 7.41 -32.60
C TYR A 306 -5.07 8.45 -31.79
N PRO A 307 -4.79 8.59 -30.46
CA PRO A 307 -5.55 9.48 -29.59
C PRO A 307 -5.32 10.94 -29.96
N TYR A 308 -6.37 11.75 -29.93
CA TYR A 308 -6.21 13.19 -29.74
C TYR A 308 -5.74 13.48 -28.33
N TRP A 309 -4.84 14.44 -28.16
CA TRP A 309 -4.48 14.93 -26.86
C TRP A 309 -5.19 16.24 -26.53
N ASN A 310 -6.28 16.18 -25.79
CA ASN A 310 -6.86 17.36 -25.16
C ASN A 310 -5.91 17.87 -24.09
N VAL A 311 -5.27 19.00 -24.35
CA VAL A 311 -4.24 19.56 -23.48
C VAL A 311 -4.87 20.06 -22.19
N PRO A 312 -4.41 19.63 -21.01
CA PRO A 312 -4.87 20.17 -19.74
C PRO A 312 -4.69 21.68 -19.69
N ARG A 313 -5.68 22.38 -19.11
CA ARG A 313 -5.67 23.85 -19.03
C ARG A 313 -4.37 24.39 -18.41
N SER A 314 -3.83 23.73 -17.41
CA SER A 314 -2.55 24.12 -16.78
C SER A 314 -1.40 24.15 -17.78
N ILE A 315 -1.28 23.14 -18.65
CA ILE A 315 -0.26 23.05 -19.68
C ILE A 315 -0.55 24.09 -20.80
N ALA A 316 -1.82 24.20 -21.22
CA ALA A 316 -2.23 25.14 -22.26
C ALA A 316 -1.85 26.59 -21.88
N VAL A 317 -2.12 27.03 -20.66
CA VAL A 317 -1.89 28.42 -20.25
C VAL A 317 -0.47 28.70 -19.76
N ASN A 318 0.22 27.70 -19.15
CA ASN A 318 1.54 27.92 -18.58
C ASN A 318 2.68 27.61 -19.56
N GLU A 319 2.46 26.75 -20.55
CA GLU A 319 3.49 26.27 -21.47
C GLU A 319 3.20 26.66 -22.92
N ILE A 320 2.01 26.34 -23.44
CA ILE A 320 1.67 26.56 -24.86
C ILE A 320 1.38 28.02 -25.14
N LEU A 321 0.54 28.70 -24.34
CA LEU A 321 0.18 30.09 -24.54
C LEU A 321 1.40 31.03 -24.60
N PRO A 322 2.43 30.93 -23.74
CA PRO A 322 3.63 31.74 -23.87
C PRO A 322 4.40 31.51 -25.18
N GLN A 323 4.42 30.27 -25.68
CA GLN A 323 5.07 29.96 -26.96
C GLN A 323 4.26 30.50 -28.16
N ALA A 324 2.94 30.31 -28.16
CA ALA A 324 2.04 30.84 -29.18
C ALA A 324 2.09 32.38 -29.29
N LYS A 325 2.38 33.10 -28.20
CA LYS A 325 2.63 34.54 -28.20
C LYS A 325 3.96 34.94 -28.85
N ARG A 326 4.97 34.08 -28.75
CA ARG A 326 6.33 34.35 -29.27
C ARG A 326 6.47 33.94 -30.73
N ASP A 327 5.83 32.84 -31.11
CA ASP A 327 5.91 32.26 -32.45
C ASP A 327 4.50 31.92 -32.95
N SER A 328 4.04 32.67 -33.97
CA SER A 328 2.74 32.46 -34.59
C SER A 328 2.59 31.11 -35.28
N LEU A 329 3.71 30.46 -35.65
CA LEU A 329 3.73 29.14 -36.26
C LEU A 329 3.80 27.99 -35.24
N TYR A 330 3.99 28.31 -33.98
CA TYR A 330 4.20 27.29 -32.93
C TYR A 330 3.10 26.21 -32.90
N LEU A 331 1.84 26.65 -32.91
CA LEU A 331 0.70 25.71 -32.88
C LEU A 331 0.66 24.84 -34.13
N ARG A 332 0.90 25.40 -35.29
CA ARG A 332 0.92 24.66 -36.55
C ARG A 332 2.06 23.63 -36.59
N ASN A 333 3.25 24.08 -36.25
CA ASN A 333 4.46 23.22 -36.27
C ASN A 333 4.37 22.07 -35.28
N HIS A 334 3.57 22.21 -34.21
CA HIS A 334 3.35 21.16 -33.20
C HIS A 334 2.00 20.46 -33.38
N HIS A 335 1.31 20.66 -34.51
CA HIS A 335 0.05 20.03 -34.86
C HIS A 335 -1.10 20.28 -33.84
N TYR A 336 -1.10 21.46 -33.20
CA TYR A 336 -2.16 21.86 -32.31
C TYR A 336 -3.35 22.47 -33.07
N GLU A 337 -4.56 22.12 -32.63
CA GLU A 337 -5.80 22.77 -32.97
C GLU A 337 -6.31 23.58 -31.79
N VAL A 338 -7.03 24.67 -32.09
CA VAL A 338 -7.69 25.49 -31.08
C VAL A 338 -9.20 25.31 -31.24
N LEU A 339 -9.86 24.94 -30.16
CA LEU A 339 -11.31 24.75 -30.14
C LEU A 339 -11.97 25.91 -29.39
N SER A 340 -13.05 26.43 -29.98
CA SER A 340 -13.93 27.38 -29.31
C SER A 340 -14.63 26.73 -28.12
N PRO A 341 -15.30 27.53 -27.24
CA PRO A 341 -16.16 26.95 -26.19
C PRO A 341 -17.30 26.08 -26.72
N ALA A 342 -17.72 26.30 -28.00
CA ALA A 342 -18.72 25.49 -28.68
C ALA A 342 -18.12 24.20 -29.31
N GLY A 343 -16.79 24.00 -29.24
CA GLY A 343 -16.11 22.83 -29.80
C GLY A 343 -15.72 22.98 -31.29
N GLU A 344 -15.89 24.17 -31.90
CA GLU A 344 -15.52 24.42 -33.27
C GLU A 344 -14.03 24.63 -33.40
N VAL A 345 -13.41 24.09 -34.47
CA VAL A 345 -12.00 24.32 -34.78
C VAL A 345 -11.80 25.74 -35.33
N LEU A 346 -11.00 26.52 -34.61
CA LEU A 346 -10.66 27.88 -35.00
C LEU A 346 -9.31 27.92 -35.71
N HIS A 347 -9.18 28.84 -36.68
CA HIS A 347 -7.87 29.11 -37.28
C HIS A 347 -6.99 29.88 -36.25
N PRO A 348 -5.75 29.45 -35.94
CA PRO A 348 -4.92 30.11 -34.95
C PRO A 348 -4.66 31.61 -35.22
N ASP A 349 -4.60 32.01 -36.48
CA ASP A 349 -4.35 33.40 -36.88
C ASP A 349 -5.58 34.32 -36.64
N SER A 350 -6.77 33.74 -36.41
CA SER A 350 -7.97 34.53 -36.07
C SER A 350 -8.01 34.93 -34.58
N ILE A 351 -7.03 34.48 -33.77
CA ILE A 351 -7.03 34.66 -32.33
C ILE A 351 -5.98 35.70 -31.95
N ASN A 352 -6.40 36.69 -31.15
CA ASN A 352 -5.48 37.66 -30.57
C ASN A 352 -4.77 37.05 -29.36
N TRP A 353 -3.69 36.27 -29.58
CA TRP A 353 -2.94 35.59 -28.56
C TRP A 353 -2.36 36.55 -27.50
N MET A 354 -2.02 37.80 -27.91
CA MET A 354 -1.43 38.77 -26.99
C MET A 354 -2.39 39.22 -25.90
N ALA A 355 -3.70 39.23 -26.20
CA ALA A 355 -4.74 39.62 -25.25
C ALA A 355 -5.09 38.50 -24.24
N LEU A 356 -4.64 37.25 -24.47
CA LEU A 356 -4.97 36.11 -23.65
C LEU A 356 -4.01 35.99 -22.44
N HIS A 357 -4.53 35.56 -21.32
CA HIS A 357 -3.75 35.28 -20.11
C HIS A 357 -4.43 34.19 -19.26
N LYS A 358 -3.78 33.76 -18.18
CA LYS A 358 -4.24 32.63 -17.34
C LYS A 358 -5.73 32.72 -16.93
N ASN A 359 -6.21 33.91 -16.63
CA ASN A 359 -7.60 34.10 -16.18
C ASN A 359 -8.57 34.41 -17.33
N ASN A 360 -8.03 34.65 -18.52
CA ASN A 360 -8.83 34.93 -19.74
C ASN A 360 -8.32 34.01 -20.87
N PHE A 361 -8.65 32.73 -20.80
CA PHE A 361 -8.31 31.71 -21.81
C PHE A 361 -9.52 30.81 -22.02
N PRO A 362 -10.46 31.19 -22.94
CA PRO A 362 -11.71 30.46 -23.16
C PRO A 362 -11.56 29.24 -24.07
N TYR A 363 -10.41 29.04 -24.66
CA TYR A 363 -10.17 28.01 -25.65
C TYR A 363 -9.71 26.69 -25.04
N THR A 364 -9.99 25.59 -25.76
CA THR A 364 -9.34 24.30 -25.56
C THR A 364 -8.27 24.10 -26.63
N ILE A 365 -7.05 23.71 -26.21
CA ILE A 365 -6.01 23.28 -27.14
C ILE A 365 -6.06 21.76 -27.22
N ARG A 366 -6.02 21.25 -28.45
CA ARG A 366 -6.00 19.82 -28.75
C ARG A 366 -4.86 19.53 -29.72
N GLN A 367 -4.05 18.53 -29.47
CA GLN A 367 -3.05 18.03 -30.41
C GLN A 367 -3.66 16.94 -31.28
N LYS A 368 -3.40 16.99 -32.58
CA LYS A 368 -3.87 16.01 -33.56
C LYS A 368 -3.23 14.63 -33.28
N GLU A 369 -3.93 13.60 -33.75
CA GLU A 369 -3.42 12.23 -33.80
C GLU A 369 -2.17 12.12 -34.68
N GLY A 370 -1.38 11.08 -34.43
CA GLY A 370 -0.20 10.75 -35.23
C GLY A 370 1.09 10.64 -34.42
N LEU A 371 2.19 10.35 -35.12
CA LEU A 371 3.51 10.11 -34.51
C LEU A 371 4.08 11.31 -33.76
N HIS A 372 3.63 12.53 -34.06
CA HIS A 372 4.03 13.77 -33.39
C HIS A 372 3.28 14.02 -32.09
N ASN A 373 2.20 13.27 -31.82
CA ASN A 373 1.36 13.47 -30.65
C ASN A 373 2.13 13.11 -29.37
N ALA A 374 1.99 13.95 -28.35
CA ALA A 374 2.64 13.72 -27.05
C ALA A 374 2.17 12.45 -26.35
N LEU A 375 0.96 11.96 -26.68
CA LEU A 375 0.43 10.68 -26.19
C LEU A 375 0.88 9.47 -27.04
N GLY A 376 1.67 9.70 -28.11
CA GLY A 376 2.06 8.68 -29.07
C GLY A 376 0.85 8.06 -29.79
N LEU A 377 0.95 6.78 -30.12
CA LEU A 377 -0.05 6.06 -30.89
C LEU A 377 -1.11 5.34 -30.08
N ILE A 378 -0.95 5.24 -28.75
CA ILE A 378 -1.88 4.48 -27.90
C ILE A 378 -2.03 5.08 -26.50
N LYS A 379 -3.25 5.08 -26.00
CA LYS A 379 -3.62 5.57 -24.66
C LYS A 379 -4.53 4.55 -24.00
N PHE A 380 -4.15 4.08 -22.80
CA PHE A 380 -4.95 3.20 -21.95
C PHE A 380 -5.65 4.04 -20.90
N TRP A 381 -6.97 4.03 -20.95
CA TRP A 381 -7.83 4.80 -20.07
C TRP A 381 -8.35 3.92 -18.92
N PHE A 382 -8.39 4.50 -17.72
CA PHE A 382 -9.08 3.97 -16.56
C PHE A 382 -9.61 5.09 -15.68
N ASP A 383 -10.76 4.88 -15.06
CA ASP A 383 -11.40 5.89 -14.24
C ASP A 383 -10.60 6.16 -12.96
N ASN A 384 -10.30 7.43 -12.70
CA ASN A 384 -9.65 7.90 -11.49
C ASN A 384 -9.86 9.42 -11.33
N PRO A 385 -9.83 9.96 -10.06
CA PRO A 385 -10.09 11.37 -9.79
C PRO A 385 -8.99 12.32 -10.27
N TYR A 386 -7.82 11.79 -10.65
CA TYR A 386 -6.64 12.59 -11.05
C TYR A 386 -6.49 12.75 -12.56
N ALA A 387 -7.37 12.15 -13.36
CA ALA A 387 -7.28 12.09 -14.81
C ALA A 387 -5.90 11.56 -15.32
N VAL A 388 -5.30 10.63 -14.58
CA VAL A 388 -4.06 9.94 -14.95
C VAL A 388 -4.39 8.76 -15.85
N PHE A 389 -3.52 8.48 -16.81
CA PHE A 389 -3.63 7.34 -17.72
C PHE A 389 -2.24 6.84 -18.15
N LEU A 390 -2.19 5.62 -18.69
CA LEU A 390 -0.99 5.10 -19.35
C LEU A 390 -1.03 5.46 -20.84
N HIS A 391 0.12 5.82 -21.43
CA HIS A 391 0.16 6.17 -22.87
C HIS A 391 1.54 5.99 -23.47
N ASP A 392 1.60 5.91 -24.77
CA ASP A 392 2.82 6.00 -25.56
C ASP A 392 3.38 7.45 -25.56
N THR A 393 4.44 7.71 -26.30
CA THR A 393 5.03 9.05 -26.42
C THR A 393 5.88 9.17 -27.69
N ASN A 394 5.90 10.38 -28.26
CA ASN A 394 6.83 10.77 -29.30
C ASN A 394 8.27 10.99 -28.79
N ALA A 395 8.47 11.19 -27.49
CA ALA A 395 9.75 11.51 -26.86
C ALA A 395 10.48 10.25 -26.34
N ARG A 396 10.69 9.27 -27.21
CA ARG A 396 11.17 7.93 -26.87
C ARG A 396 12.58 7.90 -26.26
N LEU A 397 13.47 8.81 -26.65
CA LEU A 397 14.84 8.92 -26.12
C LEU A 397 14.88 9.21 -24.60
N LEU A 398 13.78 9.68 -24.03
CA LEU A 398 13.71 9.95 -22.60
C LEU A 398 13.70 8.66 -21.76
N PHE A 399 13.36 7.50 -22.34
CA PHE A 399 13.41 6.21 -21.64
C PHE A 399 14.84 5.76 -21.31
N ASP A 400 15.86 6.27 -22.03
CA ASP A 400 17.26 5.94 -21.79
C ASP A 400 17.86 6.69 -20.58
N ARG A 401 17.12 7.64 -20.03
CA ARG A 401 17.55 8.35 -18.83
C ARG A 401 17.44 7.47 -17.60
N LYS A 402 18.45 7.55 -16.72
CA LYS A 402 18.42 6.88 -15.41
C LYS A 402 17.23 7.36 -14.56
N LYS A 403 17.03 8.68 -14.44
CA LYS A 403 15.92 9.30 -13.73
C LYS A 403 14.78 9.57 -14.70
N ARG A 404 13.66 8.87 -14.51
CA ARG A 404 12.51 8.93 -15.39
C ARG A 404 11.26 9.59 -14.76
N ALA A 405 11.44 10.39 -13.71
CA ALA A 405 10.41 11.27 -13.16
C ALA A 405 10.36 12.59 -13.94
N LEU A 406 9.72 12.57 -15.12
CA LEU A 406 9.82 13.64 -16.13
C LEU A 406 8.46 14.10 -16.70
N SER A 407 7.35 13.42 -16.40
CA SER A 407 6.04 13.75 -16.94
C SER A 407 5.27 14.75 -16.05
N HIS A 408 4.07 15.13 -16.51
CA HIS A 408 3.11 15.96 -15.76
C HIS A 408 2.13 15.13 -14.91
N GLY A 409 2.47 13.88 -14.60
CA GLY A 409 1.66 12.98 -13.77
C GLY A 409 1.17 11.73 -14.49
N CYS A 410 0.85 11.80 -15.78
CA CYS A 410 0.53 10.61 -16.57
C CYS A 410 1.76 9.72 -16.78
N VAL A 411 1.54 8.42 -17.00
CA VAL A 411 2.59 7.42 -17.13
C VAL A 411 2.85 7.12 -18.61
N ARG A 412 4.05 7.49 -19.11
CA ARG A 412 4.50 7.11 -20.45
C ARG A 412 5.06 5.70 -20.42
N VAL A 413 4.60 4.84 -21.31
CA VAL A 413 5.00 3.43 -21.40
C VAL A 413 5.87 3.23 -22.63
N GLU A 414 7.07 2.71 -22.47
CA GLU A 414 8.01 2.51 -23.58
C GLU A 414 7.47 1.50 -24.60
N LYS A 415 6.98 0.37 -24.15
CA LYS A 415 6.44 -0.70 -24.99
C LYS A 415 4.90 -0.65 -25.04
N ALA A 416 4.35 0.57 -25.22
CA ALA A 416 2.91 0.77 -25.14
C ALA A 416 2.16 0.00 -26.25
N MET A 417 2.69 -0.05 -27.46
CA MET A 417 2.07 -0.78 -28.56
C MET A 417 2.10 -2.30 -28.34
N GLU A 418 3.21 -2.82 -27.81
CA GLU A 418 3.34 -4.24 -27.44
C GLU A 418 2.38 -4.58 -26.29
N LEU A 419 2.19 -3.67 -25.33
CA LEU A 419 1.17 -3.83 -24.29
C LEU A 419 -0.23 -3.90 -24.90
N GLY A 420 -0.55 -3.01 -25.86
CA GLY A 420 -1.83 -3.04 -26.58
C GLY A 420 -2.07 -4.38 -27.27
N ARG A 421 -1.08 -4.87 -28.04
CA ARG A 421 -1.15 -6.19 -28.68
C ARG A 421 -1.28 -7.33 -27.65
N TYR A 422 -0.61 -7.21 -26.51
CA TYR A 422 -0.73 -8.19 -25.44
C TYR A 422 -2.15 -8.25 -24.87
N LEU A 423 -2.78 -7.09 -24.65
CA LEU A 423 -4.11 -7.00 -24.03
C LEU A 423 -5.23 -7.50 -24.95
N VAL A 424 -5.01 -7.55 -26.28
CA VAL A 424 -5.98 -8.11 -27.23
C VAL A 424 -5.72 -9.58 -27.57
N ARG A 425 -4.69 -10.23 -26.98
CA ARG A 425 -4.52 -11.68 -27.12
C ARG A 425 -5.68 -12.42 -26.48
N GLY A 426 -6.34 -13.28 -27.27
CA GLY A 426 -7.54 -14.00 -26.83
C GLY A 426 -8.78 -13.12 -26.65
N ASN A 427 -8.75 -11.89 -27.18
CA ASN A 427 -9.92 -11.03 -27.22
C ASN A 427 -10.86 -11.49 -28.35
N ASP A 428 -12.15 -11.65 -28.06
CA ASP A 428 -13.16 -12.11 -29.03
C ASP A 428 -13.54 -11.04 -30.07
N ILE A 429 -13.15 -9.77 -29.85
CA ILE A 429 -13.59 -8.62 -30.65
C ILE A 429 -12.51 -8.17 -31.62
N VAL A 430 -11.24 -8.12 -31.17
CA VAL A 430 -10.10 -7.59 -31.92
C VAL A 430 -8.87 -8.47 -31.64
N SER A 431 -8.29 -9.04 -32.68
CA SER A 431 -7.04 -9.77 -32.58
C SER A 431 -5.83 -8.82 -32.63
N PRO A 432 -4.61 -9.28 -32.33
CA PRO A 432 -3.39 -8.50 -32.55
C PRO A 432 -3.21 -8.09 -34.02
N GLU A 433 -3.59 -8.95 -34.96
CA GLU A 433 -3.53 -8.72 -36.40
C GLU A 433 -4.55 -7.65 -36.84
N ASP A 434 -5.77 -7.68 -36.30
CA ASP A 434 -6.77 -6.62 -36.52
C ASP A 434 -6.28 -5.28 -36.00
N LEU A 435 -5.64 -5.27 -34.81
CA LEU A 435 -5.06 -4.05 -34.25
C LEU A 435 -3.99 -3.47 -35.17
N ASP A 436 -3.14 -4.30 -35.77
CA ASP A 436 -2.11 -3.85 -36.70
C ASP A 436 -2.73 -3.26 -37.99
N GLN A 437 -3.82 -3.85 -38.52
CA GLN A 437 -4.58 -3.28 -39.64
C GLN A 437 -5.24 -1.94 -39.25
N TYR A 438 -5.79 -1.82 -38.05
CA TYR A 438 -6.40 -0.56 -37.61
C TYR A 438 -5.40 0.57 -37.48
N LEU A 439 -4.15 0.26 -37.18
CA LEU A 439 -3.06 1.24 -37.15
C LEU A 439 -2.74 1.81 -38.54
N GLU A 440 -2.96 1.05 -39.62
CA GLU A 440 -2.75 1.54 -41.00
C GLU A 440 -3.77 2.64 -41.40
N PHE A 441 -4.91 2.71 -40.72
CA PHE A 441 -5.91 3.75 -41.01
C PHE A 441 -5.52 5.14 -40.49
N GLU A 442 -4.53 5.23 -39.57
CA GLU A 442 -4.06 6.47 -38.94
C GLU A 442 -5.18 7.33 -38.32
N LYS A 443 -6.25 6.68 -37.84
CA LYS A 443 -7.42 7.33 -37.26
C LYS A 443 -7.67 6.89 -35.83
N GLN A 444 -8.21 7.81 -35.05
CA GLN A 444 -8.62 7.50 -33.69
C GLN A 444 -9.67 6.38 -33.67
N MET A 445 -9.36 5.32 -32.92
CA MET A 445 -10.30 4.23 -32.66
C MET A 445 -10.22 3.81 -31.20
N THR A 446 -11.36 3.42 -30.62
CA THR A 446 -11.42 2.84 -29.28
C THR A 446 -11.51 1.32 -29.37
N ILE A 447 -10.56 0.63 -28.80
CA ILE A 447 -10.46 -0.83 -28.76
C ILE A 447 -10.90 -1.29 -27.39
N ARG A 448 -11.95 -2.10 -27.32
CA ARG A 448 -12.41 -2.74 -26.09
C ARG A 448 -11.65 -4.04 -25.87
N ILE A 449 -11.33 -4.33 -24.61
CA ILE A 449 -10.76 -5.61 -24.20
C ILE A 449 -11.85 -6.45 -23.54
N THR A 450 -11.89 -7.74 -23.85
CA THR A 450 -12.93 -8.66 -23.32
C THR A 450 -12.79 -8.83 -21.81
N GLU A 451 -11.56 -8.95 -21.33
CA GLU A 451 -11.25 -9.07 -19.90
C GLU A 451 -10.63 -7.79 -19.38
N PRO A 452 -11.37 -6.95 -18.62
CA PRO A 452 -10.80 -5.77 -17.97
C PRO A 452 -9.61 -6.15 -17.08
N ILE A 453 -8.55 -5.33 -17.13
CA ILE A 453 -7.34 -5.59 -16.36
C ILE A 453 -7.15 -4.55 -15.26
N PRO A 454 -7.02 -4.96 -13.98
CA PRO A 454 -6.63 -4.06 -12.90
C PRO A 454 -5.27 -3.42 -13.16
N VAL A 455 -5.16 -2.14 -12.86
CA VAL A 455 -3.90 -1.39 -12.88
C VAL A 455 -3.65 -0.76 -11.52
N HIS A 456 -2.46 -1.01 -10.98
CA HIS A 456 -2.02 -0.54 -9.68
C HIS A 456 -0.80 0.36 -9.87
N LEU A 457 -0.90 1.64 -9.53
CA LEU A 457 0.22 2.55 -9.47
C LEU A 457 0.71 2.59 -8.01
N ARG A 458 1.95 2.16 -7.78
CA ARG A 458 2.52 2.02 -6.43
C ARG A 458 3.83 2.77 -6.29
N TYR A 459 4.10 3.20 -5.07
CA TYR A 459 5.33 3.90 -4.71
C TYR A 459 6.19 2.97 -3.86
N LEU A 460 7.09 2.22 -4.51
CA LEU A 460 7.94 1.23 -3.86
C LEU A 460 9.41 1.59 -4.10
N THR A 461 10.11 1.99 -3.05
CA THR A 461 11.54 2.35 -3.11
C THR A 461 12.46 1.14 -3.03
N CYS A 462 11.93 -0.05 -2.77
CA CYS A 462 12.57 -1.31 -3.10
C CYS A 462 11.53 -2.36 -3.54
N ALA A 463 11.97 -3.30 -4.37
CA ALA A 463 11.13 -4.38 -4.85
C ALA A 463 11.98 -5.60 -5.23
N TRP A 464 11.41 -6.80 -5.10
CA TRP A 464 12.02 -8.02 -5.61
C TRP A 464 11.82 -8.14 -7.11
N ARG A 465 12.91 -8.18 -7.86
CA ARG A 465 12.91 -8.34 -9.31
C ARG A 465 14.09 -9.19 -9.77
N ASP A 466 13.85 -10.01 -10.77
CA ASP A 466 14.88 -10.79 -11.47
C ASP A 466 15.84 -11.57 -10.52
N GLY A 467 15.33 -12.02 -9.36
CA GLY A 467 16.08 -12.83 -8.39
C GLY A 467 16.80 -12.06 -7.28
N ALA A 468 16.62 -10.75 -7.20
CA ALA A 468 17.22 -9.90 -6.16
C ALA A 468 16.30 -8.74 -5.74
N VAL A 469 16.60 -8.13 -4.59
CA VAL A 469 15.97 -6.86 -4.22
C VAL A 469 16.69 -5.72 -4.93
N GLU A 470 15.95 -4.94 -5.72
CA GLU A 470 16.41 -3.70 -6.31
C GLU A 470 15.95 -2.51 -5.44
N PHE A 471 16.84 -1.53 -5.22
CA PHE A 471 16.58 -0.30 -4.48
C PHE A 471 16.52 0.88 -5.45
N TYR A 472 15.58 1.80 -5.21
CA TYR A 472 15.30 2.93 -6.08
C TYR A 472 15.36 4.25 -5.31
N ASP A 473 15.71 5.35 -6.01
CA ASP A 473 15.68 6.70 -5.46
C ASP A 473 14.26 7.05 -4.97
N ASP A 474 14.15 7.69 -3.80
CA ASP A 474 12.89 8.26 -3.31
C ASP A 474 12.58 9.58 -4.06
N VAL A 475 12.08 9.43 -5.30
CA VAL A 475 11.92 10.54 -6.27
C VAL A 475 10.94 11.62 -5.83
N TYR A 476 10.05 11.34 -4.87
CA TYR A 476 9.06 12.29 -4.34
C TYR A 476 9.27 12.62 -2.85
N GLY A 477 10.22 11.99 -2.18
CA GLY A 477 10.44 12.15 -0.75
C GLY A 477 9.35 11.49 0.12
N ALA A 478 8.65 10.48 -0.41
CA ALA A 478 7.52 9.86 0.29
C ALA A 478 7.94 8.81 1.34
N ASP A 479 9.20 8.40 1.37
CA ASP A 479 9.73 7.54 2.43
C ASP A 479 9.81 8.29 3.76
N LYS A 480 10.05 9.61 3.72
CA LYS A 480 10.18 10.42 4.92
C LYS A 480 8.96 10.33 5.83
N GLU A 481 7.75 10.41 5.28
CA GLU A 481 6.52 10.32 6.10
C GLU A 481 6.40 8.96 6.79
N VAL A 482 6.71 7.87 6.06
CA VAL A 482 6.67 6.51 6.63
C VAL A 482 7.78 6.35 7.66
N PHE A 483 8.97 6.86 7.35
CA PHE A 483 10.11 6.87 8.26
C PHE A 483 9.79 7.59 9.56
N ASP A 484 9.30 8.84 9.50
CA ASP A 484 8.97 9.64 10.69
C ASP A 484 7.92 8.93 11.57
N ARG A 485 6.97 8.23 10.96
CA ARG A 485 5.95 7.43 11.68
C ARG A 485 6.54 6.18 12.34
N MET A 486 7.51 5.53 11.70
CA MET A 486 8.14 4.31 12.21
C MET A 486 9.20 4.59 13.26
N TYR A 487 9.99 5.64 13.09
CA TYR A 487 11.19 5.92 13.86
C TYR A 487 11.13 7.24 14.66
N GLY A 488 10.13 8.08 14.39
CA GLY A 488 10.08 9.46 14.91
C GLY A 488 9.99 9.61 16.44
N GLU A 489 9.67 8.53 17.16
CA GLU A 489 9.65 8.49 18.62
C GLU A 489 10.98 8.02 19.21
N ASP A 490 11.93 7.61 18.38
CA ASP A 490 13.25 7.13 18.85
C ASP A 490 14.27 8.30 18.81
N PRO A 491 14.72 8.78 19.99
CA PRO A 491 15.66 9.90 20.07
C PRO A 491 17.03 9.58 19.45
N VAL A 492 17.48 8.34 19.51
CA VAL A 492 18.79 7.92 18.96
C VAL A 492 18.78 7.98 17.44
N ILE A 493 17.69 7.51 16.82
CA ILE A 493 17.56 7.48 15.36
C ILE A 493 17.28 8.88 14.80
N ARG A 494 16.62 9.77 15.57
CA ARG A 494 16.36 11.16 15.14
C ARG A 494 17.64 11.96 14.91
N GLU A 495 18.62 11.87 15.78
CA GLU A 495 19.91 12.59 15.62
C GLU A 495 20.68 12.07 14.40
N ASP A 496 20.70 10.77 14.19
CA ASP A 496 21.46 10.13 13.11
C ASP A 496 20.91 10.47 11.73
N VAL A 497 19.58 10.52 11.58
CA VAL A 497 18.93 10.88 10.31
C VAL A 497 19.06 12.37 9.99
N GLN A 498 19.03 13.25 10.98
CA GLN A 498 19.27 14.68 10.77
C GLN A 498 20.69 14.94 10.29
N LEU A 499 21.68 14.22 10.83
CA LEU A 499 23.07 14.29 10.41
C LEU A 499 23.26 13.75 8.97
N ALA A 500 22.58 12.66 8.61
CA ALA A 500 22.63 12.05 7.27
C ALA A 500 21.97 12.91 6.20
N GLN A 501 20.95 13.71 6.55
CA GLN A 501 20.28 14.65 5.64
C GLN A 501 20.98 16.00 5.51
N GLY A 502 22.14 16.18 6.18
CA GLY A 502 22.94 17.42 6.10
C GLY A 502 22.29 18.60 6.86
N VAL A 503 21.28 18.34 7.68
CA VAL A 503 20.71 19.35 8.57
C VAL A 503 21.58 19.37 9.83
N ARG A 504 22.53 20.31 9.88
CA ARG A 504 23.25 20.61 11.13
C ARG A 504 22.30 21.31 12.09
N PRO A 505 22.35 20.99 13.41
CA PRO A 505 21.54 21.65 14.43
C PRO A 505 21.73 23.15 14.48
#